data_b693a0c89230f16ff9437b899cc6297f
#
_entry.id   b693a0c89230f16ff9437b899cc6297f
#
_cell.length_a   1.000
_cell.length_b   1.000
_cell.length_c   1.000
_cell.angle_alpha   90.00
_cell.angle_beta   90.00
_cell.angle_gamma   90.00
#
_symmetry.space_group_name_H-M   'P 1'
#
loop_
_entity.id
_entity.type
_entity.pdbx_description
1 polymer ?
#
loop_
_entity_poly.entity_id
_entity_poly.type
_entity_poly.pdbx_seq_one_letter_code
_entity_poly.pdbx_strand_id
1 'polypeptide(L)'
;MAAWSERLAGVRGVLLDISGVLHDSGEGGGVPIPGSVEALARLKRSQLKVRFCTNESQKSRGDLVGLLRHMGFDISEGEVTAPAPATCLILKERGLRPHLLIHDGIRSEFAQIDTSNPNCVVIADAGESFSYQNMNKAFQVLMELDNPVLISLGKGRYYKETSGLMLDVGAYTKALEYACGIKAEVVGKPAPGYFQSALQEMGVESHEAIMIGDDIVGDVGGAQRCGMRALQVRTGKFRFSIYLTLTCVHGMRPSDEHHPEVKADGYVDNLAEAVDLLLQYAHQ
;
A
#
# COMPACT_ATOMS: atom_id res chain seq x y z
N MET A 1 -28.96 4.67 3.10
CA MET A 1 -27.51 4.59 3.42
C MET A 1 -27.36 4.78 4.91
N ALA A 2 -26.58 3.96 5.62
CA ALA A 2 -26.29 4.12 7.03
C ALA A 2 -25.68 5.50 7.29
N ALA A 3 -26.07 6.15 8.40
CA ALA A 3 -25.50 7.43 8.80
C ALA A 3 -24.01 7.30 9.14
N TRP A 4 -23.23 8.38 9.04
CA TRP A 4 -21.81 8.38 9.41
C TRP A 4 -21.59 7.94 10.87
N SER A 5 -22.51 8.28 11.76
CA SER A 5 -22.49 7.81 13.16
C SER A 5 -22.49 6.29 13.28
N GLU A 6 -23.28 5.58 12.48
CA GLU A 6 -23.31 4.10 12.49
C GLU A 6 -22.03 3.50 11.89
N ARG A 7 -21.48 4.15 10.86
CA ARG A 7 -20.27 3.65 10.16
C ARG A 7 -19.01 3.85 10.98
N LEU A 8 -18.93 4.86 11.81
CA LEU A 8 -17.73 5.24 12.56
C LEU A 8 -17.81 4.93 14.05
N ALA A 9 -18.98 4.50 14.57
CA ALA A 9 -19.12 4.13 15.97
C ALA A 9 -18.11 3.08 16.40
N GLY A 10 -17.48 3.28 17.56
CA GLY A 10 -16.54 2.34 18.16
C GLY A 10 -15.19 2.23 17.45
N VAL A 11 -14.86 3.12 16.51
CA VAL A 11 -13.51 3.20 15.94
C VAL A 11 -12.52 3.69 16.99
N ARG A 12 -11.45 2.93 17.17
CA ARG A 12 -10.35 3.23 18.11
C ARG A 12 -8.99 3.32 17.40
N GLY A 13 -8.89 2.73 16.22
CA GLY A 13 -7.67 2.71 15.41
C GLY A 13 -7.90 3.15 13.98
N VAL A 14 -6.95 3.92 13.44
CA VAL A 14 -6.97 4.42 12.07
C VAL A 14 -5.69 3.99 11.38
N LEU A 15 -5.82 3.21 10.32
CA LEU A 15 -4.74 2.90 9.41
C LEU A 15 -4.82 3.85 8.22
N LEU A 16 -3.73 4.52 7.92
CA LEU A 16 -3.63 5.50 6.82
C LEU A 16 -2.70 4.99 5.74
N ASP A 17 -3.13 4.98 4.50
CA ASP A 17 -2.17 4.98 3.40
C ASP A 17 -1.39 6.30 3.35
N ILE A 18 -0.27 6.29 2.66
CA ILE A 18 0.64 7.44 2.57
C ILE A 18 0.48 8.14 1.22
N SER A 19 0.85 7.47 0.14
CA SER A 19 0.77 8.03 -1.22
C SER A 19 -0.67 8.12 -1.68
N GLY A 20 -1.09 9.29 -2.13
CA GLY A 20 -2.48 9.55 -2.53
C GLY A 20 -3.42 9.90 -1.36
N VAL A 21 -2.96 9.82 -0.10
CA VAL A 21 -3.70 10.21 1.10
C VAL A 21 -3.04 11.38 1.81
N LEU A 22 -1.75 11.27 2.12
CA LEU A 22 -0.96 12.34 2.75
C LEU A 22 -0.35 13.27 1.71
N HIS A 23 0.24 12.70 0.68
CA HIS A 23 0.91 13.43 -0.39
C HIS A 23 0.71 12.74 -1.75
N ASP A 24 0.82 13.50 -2.81
CA ASP A 24 0.99 13.00 -4.17
C ASP A 24 2.48 12.79 -4.42
N SER A 25 2.87 11.58 -4.82
CA SER A 25 4.26 11.23 -5.15
C SER A 25 4.68 11.88 -6.46
N GLY A 26 5.99 12.11 -6.64
CA GLY A 26 6.53 12.68 -7.88
C GLY A 26 7.96 13.14 -7.73
N GLU A 27 8.45 13.82 -8.77
CA GLU A 27 9.80 14.39 -8.80
C GLU A 27 10.05 15.30 -7.60
N GLY A 28 11.24 15.24 -7.00
CA GLY A 28 11.56 15.97 -5.77
C GLY A 28 10.90 15.45 -4.50
N GLY A 29 10.22 14.28 -4.56
CA GLY A 29 9.53 13.65 -3.43
C GLY A 29 8.02 13.89 -3.41
N GLY A 30 7.49 14.72 -4.33
CA GLY A 30 6.06 15.03 -4.43
C GLY A 30 5.62 16.22 -3.57
N VAL A 31 4.32 16.36 -3.38
CA VAL A 31 3.70 17.49 -2.68
C VAL A 31 2.61 17.02 -1.70
N PRO A 32 2.46 17.67 -0.52
CA PRO A 32 1.36 17.35 0.38
C PRO A 32 0.00 17.58 -0.28
N ILE A 33 -0.93 16.68 -0.05
CA ILE A 33 -2.33 16.91 -0.42
C ILE A 33 -2.88 18.04 0.46
N PRO A 34 -3.60 19.02 -0.12
CA PRO A 34 -4.09 20.16 0.64
C PRO A 34 -4.88 19.75 1.88
N GLY A 35 -4.52 20.32 3.04
CA GLY A 35 -5.15 20.03 4.33
C GLY A 35 -4.69 18.75 5.03
N SER A 36 -3.89 17.88 4.40
CA SER A 36 -3.48 16.60 4.98
C SER A 36 -2.56 16.75 6.20
N VAL A 37 -1.64 17.72 6.19
CA VAL A 37 -0.72 17.98 7.31
C VAL A 37 -1.51 18.35 8.56
N GLU A 38 -2.43 19.31 8.45
CA GLU A 38 -3.28 19.76 9.57
C GLU A 38 -4.23 18.65 10.03
N ALA A 39 -4.83 17.92 9.09
CA ALA A 39 -5.71 16.79 9.39
C ALA A 39 -4.98 15.71 10.19
N LEU A 40 -3.76 15.33 9.79
CA LEU A 40 -2.96 14.36 10.54
C LEU A 40 -2.63 14.90 11.95
N ALA A 41 -2.22 16.16 12.06
CA ALA A 41 -1.92 16.76 13.36
C ALA A 41 -3.14 16.74 14.31
N ARG A 42 -4.34 16.98 13.79
CA ARG A 42 -5.60 16.89 14.56
C ARG A 42 -5.91 15.44 14.96
N LEU A 43 -5.75 14.50 14.03
CA LEU A 43 -5.97 13.08 14.30
C LEU A 43 -5.02 12.55 15.38
N LYS A 44 -3.74 12.91 15.32
CA LYS A 44 -2.74 12.50 16.33
C LYS A 44 -2.94 13.17 17.72
N ARG A 45 -3.62 14.30 17.79
CA ARG A 45 -4.04 14.92 19.07
C ARG A 45 -5.29 14.28 19.67
N SER A 46 -6.00 13.44 18.92
CA SER A 46 -7.17 12.71 19.42
C SER A 46 -6.78 11.46 20.24
N GLN A 47 -7.77 10.73 20.73
CA GLN A 47 -7.56 9.46 21.43
C GLN A 47 -7.45 8.28 20.47
N LEU A 48 -7.59 8.49 19.16
CA LEU A 48 -7.49 7.45 18.15
C LEU A 48 -6.03 7.04 17.96
N LYS A 49 -5.78 5.74 17.94
CA LYS A 49 -4.47 5.21 17.58
C LYS A 49 -4.28 5.34 16.06
N VAL A 50 -3.11 5.78 15.63
CA VAL A 50 -2.81 6.02 14.21
C VAL A 50 -1.62 5.17 13.80
N ARG A 51 -1.71 4.53 12.63
CA ARG A 51 -0.61 3.80 12.00
C ARG A 51 -0.64 4.01 10.51
N PHE A 52 0.53 4.09 9.90
CA PHE A 52 0.69 4.30 8.46
C PHE A 52 0.98 2.95 7.78
N CYS A 53 0.24 2.66 6.72
CA CYS A 53 0.28 1.41 5.99
C CYS A 53 0.60 1.68 4.52
N THR A 54 1.85 1.52 4.11
CA THR A 54 2.31 1.81 2.75
C THR A 54 2.79 0.57 2.02
N ASN A 55 2.66 0.57 0.69
CA ASN A 55 3.37 -0.36 -0.21
C ASN A 55 4.60 0.30 -0.85
N GLU A 56 5.04 1.46 -0.32
CA GLU A 56 6.28 2.09 -0.79
C GLU A 56 7.43 1.09 -0.73
N SER A 57 8.08 0.91 -1.85
CA SER A 57 9.18 -0.05 -2.00
C SER A 57 10.32 0.47 -2.89
N GLN A 58 10.37 1.78 -3.11
CA GLN A 58 11.51 2.46 -3.72
C GLN A 58 12.36 3.24 -2.69
N LYS A 59 11.82 3.45 -1.48
CA LYS A 59 12.50 4.16 -0.38
C LYS A 59 12.52 3.32 0.88
N SER A 60 13.60 3.38 1.65
CA SER A 60 13.62 2.84 3.00
C SER A 60 12.60 3.55 3.90
N ARG A 61 12.19 2.92 5.02
CA ARG A 61 11.30 3.59 5.99
C ARG A 61 11.88 4.89 6.51
N GLY A 62 13.20 4.91 6.77
CA GLY A 62 13.89 6.11 7.23
C GLY A 62 13.83 7.23 6.22
N ASP A 63 14.11 6.95 4.94
CA ASP A 63 14.06 7.94 3.86
C ASP A 63 12.63 8.44 3.63
N LEU A 64 11.64 7.55 3.66
CA LEU A 64 10.24 7.92 3.53
C LEU A 64 9.79 8.84 4.66
N VAL A 65 10.11 8.48 5.91
CA VAL A 65 9.77 9.30 7.08
C VAL A 65 10.51 10.64 7.04
N GLY A 66 11.79 10.66 6.63
CA GLY A 66 12.54 11.89 6.43
C GLY A 66 11.86 12.82 5.41
N LEU A 67 11.43 12.28 4.28
CA LEU A 67 10.70 13.03 3.25
C LEU A 67 9.38 13.59 3.80
N LEU A 68 8.58 12.78 4.47
CA LEU A 68 7.28 13.20 5.04
C LEU A 68 7.46 14.29 6.12
N ARG A 69 8.48 14.18 6.96
CA ARG A 69 8.81 15.23 7.94
C ARG A 69 9.19 16.55 7.27
N HIS A 70 9.91 16.48 6.15
CA HIS A 70 10.26 17.68 5.36
C HIS A 70 9.02 18.38 4.81
N MET A 71 7.96 17.62 4.51
CA MET A 71 6.65 18.14 4.10
C MET A 71 5.79 18.65 5.26
N GLY A 72 6.25 18.52 6.52
CA GLY A 72 5.54 19.00 7.70
C GLY A 72 4.71 17.93 8.43
N PHE A 73 4.78 16.65 8.04
CA PHE A 73 4.10 15.58 8.76
C PHE A 73 4.87 15.14 10.00
N ASP A 74 4.20 15.02 11.13
CA ASP A 74 4.75 14.44 12.36
C ASP A 74 4.59 12.92 12.32
N ILE A 75 5.58 12.21 11.80
CA ILE A 75 5.61 10.76 11.64
C ILE A 75 6.95 10.22 12.11
N SER A 76 6.94 9.05 12.75
CA SER A 76 8.12 8.27 13.13
C SER A 76 8.16 6.91 12.41
N GLU A 77 9.35 6.32 12.27
CA GLU A 77 9.52 5.01 11.63
C GLU A 77 8.74 3.89 12.34
N GLY A 78 8.63 3.97 13.67
CA GLY A 78 7.86 3.01 14.46
C GLY A 78 6.36 3.02 14.19
N GLU A 79 5.84 4.09 13.59
CA GLU A 79 4.42 4.21 13.21
C GLU A 79 4.14 3.69 11.79
N VAL A 80 5.18 3.31 11.03
CA VAL A 80 5.05 2.90 9.63
C VAL A 80 5.18 1.39 9.48
N THR A 81 4.13 0.77 8.96
CA THR A 81 4.14 -0.62 8.46
C THR A 81 4.46 -0.57 6.97
N ALA A 82 5.53 -1.28 6.57
CA ALA A 82 6.01 -1.37 5.19
C ALA A 82 6.36 -2.83 4.84
N PRO A 83 6.31 -3.23 3.56
CA PRO A 83 6.49 -4.63 3.18
C PRO A 83 7.93 -5.14 3.28
N ALA A 84 8.95 -4.28 3.12
CA ALA A 84 10.34 -4.73 3.13
C ALA A 84 10.78 -5.32 4.49
N PRO A 85 10.54 -4.68 5.64
CA PRO A 85 10.85 -5.29 6.95
C PRO A 85 10.11 -6.59 7.20
N ALA A 86 8.81 -6.66 6.85
CA ALA A 86 8.03 -7.88 6.99
C ALA A 86 8.59 -9.02 6.13
N THR A 87 9.03 -8.71 4.90
CA THR A 87 9.70 -9.67 4.02
C THR A 87 10.99 -10.18 4.65
N CYS A 88 11.81 -9.31 5.25
CA CYS A 88 13.04 -9.72 5.93
C CYS A 88 12.78 -10.70 7.09
N LEU A 89 11.70 -10.54 7.84
CA LEU A 89 11.30 -11.50 8.87
C LEU A 89 10.97 -12.87 8.26
N ILE A 90 10.13 -12.90 7.22
CA ILE A 90 9.77 -14.13 6.51
C ILE A 90 11.00 -14.85 5.96
N LEU A 91 11.93 -14.11 5.35
CA LEU A 91 13.17 -14.68 4.81
C LEU A 91 14.01 -15.35 5.92
N LYS A 92 14.17 -14.69 7.06
CA LYS A 92 14.90 -15.24 8.23
C LYS A 92 14.22 -16.47 8.82
N GLU A 93 12.92 -16.42 9.06
CA GLU A 93 12.14 -17.51 9.62
C GLU A 93 12.17 -18.77 8.75
N ARG A 94 12.16 -18.59 7.42
CA ARG A 94 12.14 -19.70 6.46
C ARG A 94 13.53 -20.09 5.94
N GLY A 95 14.60 -19.44 6.36
CA GLY A 95 15.96 -19.69 5.88
C GLY A 95 16.13 -19.42 4.38
N LEU A 96 15.39 -18.42 3.86
CA LEU A 96 15.41 -18.05 2.45
C LEU A 96 16.54 -17.06 2.15
N ARG A 97 17.22 -17.28 1.04
CA ARG A 97 18.27 -16.41 0.49
C ARG A 97 17.78 -15.87 -0.85
N PRO A 98 17.40 -14.61 -0.91
CA PRO A 98 16.75 -14.06 -2.11
C PRO A 98 17.75 -13.62 -3.19
N HIS A 99 17.37 -13.82 -4.45
CA HIS A 99 17.75 -12.92 -5.52
C HIS A 99 16.85 -11.69 -5.41
N LEU A 100 17.46 -10.51 -5.25
CA LEU A 100 16.73 -9.26 -5.02
C LEU A 100 16.53 -8.51 -6.34
N LEU A 101 15.29 -8.40 -6.81
CA LEU A 101 14.86 -7.52 -7.89
C LEU A 101 14.08 -6.36 -7.29
N ILE A 102 14.82 -5.37 -6.79
CA ILE A 102 14.31 -4.26 -5.97
C ILE A 102 14.97 -2.94 -6.39
N HIS A 103 14.37 -1.83 -6.01
CA HIS A 103 14.99 -0.51 -6.12
C HIS A 103 16.17 -0.36 -5.15
N ASP A 104 17.20 0.35 -5.56
CA ASP A 104 18.39 0.55 -4.72
C ASP A 104 18.08 1.28 -3.40
N GLY A 105 17.07 2.14 -3.39
CA GLY A 105 16.65 2.90 -2.21
C GLY A 105 16.14 2.04 -1.05
N ILE A 106 15.71 0.78 -1.28
CA ILE A 106 15.33 -0.14 -0.20
C ILE A 106 16.38 -1.21 0.08
N ARG A 107 17.51 -1.19 -0.61
CA ARG A 107 18.54 -2.22 -0.46
C ARG A 107 19.07 -2.30 0.98
N SER A 108 19.14 -1.17 1.67
CA SER A 108 19.56 -1.10 3.07
C SER A 108 18.66 -1.90 4.02
N GLU A 109 17.36 -2.03 3.73
CA GLU A 109 16.43 -2.85 4.53
C GLU A 109 16.82 -4.34 4.51
N PHE A 110 17.47 -4.81 3.42
CA PHE A 110 17.91 -6.18 3.23
C PHE A 110 19.39 -6.41 3.61
N ALA A 111 20.09 -5.43 4.19
CA ALA A 111 21.53 -5.53 4.48
C ALA A 111 21.91 -6.70 5.39
N GLN A 112 20.99 -7.18 6.24
CA GLN A 112 21.20 -8.31 7.14
C GLN A 112 20.69 -9.65 6.58
N ILE A 113 20.32 -9.71 5.30
CA ILE A 113 19.82 -10.91 4.63
C ILE A 113 20.96 -11.50 3.79
N ASP A 114 21.22 -12.80 3.95
CA ASP A 114 22.15 -13.54 3.09
C ASP A 114 21.52 -13.69 1.70
N THR A 115 22.22 -13.20 0.69
CA THR A 115 21.80 -13.28 -0.72
C THR A 115 22.68 -14.23 -1.54
N SER A 116 23.58 -14.97 -0.91
CA SER A 116 24.43 -15.96 -1.57
C SER A 116 23.63 -17.19 -1.98
N ASN A 117 23.96 -17.78 -3.15
CA ASN A 117 23.27 -18.97 -3.64
C ASN A 117 21.74 -18.91 -3.49
N PRO A 118 21.05 -18.01 -4.20
CA PRO A 118 19.65 -17.71 -3.97
C PRO A 118 18.75 -18.93 -4.15
N ASN A 119 17.81 -19.12 -3.21
CA ASN A 119 16.79 -20.16 -3.24
C ASN A 119 15.37 -19.58 -3.31
N CYS A 120 15.24 -18.31 -3.54
CA CYS A 120 14.00 -17.61 -3.82
C CYS A 120 14.28 -16.31 -4.59
N VAL A 121 13.22 -15.67 -5.06
CA VAL A 121 13.27 -14.32 -5.65
C VAL A 121 12.36 -13.41 -4.82
N VAL A 122 12.87 -12.22 -4.49
CA VAL A 122 12.08 -11.11 -3.94
C VAL A 122 11.99 -10.03 -4.99
N ILE A 123 10.76 -9.63 -5.31
CA ILE A 123 10.45 -8.55 -6.25
C ILE A 123 9.72 -7.42 -5.55
N ALA A 124 10.19 -6.18 -5.74
CA ALA A 124 9.55 -4.95 -5.32
C ALA A 124 9.45 -4.00 -6.50
N ASP A 125 8.92 -2.80 -6.32
CA ASP A 125 9.02 -1.80 -7.38
C ASP A 125 10.49 -1.42 -7.56
N ALA A 126 11.06 -1.87 -8.67
CA ALA A 126 12.48 -1.72 -8.98
C ALA A 126 12.76 -0.54 -9.95
N GLY A 127 11.71 0.21 -10.34
CA GLY A 127 11.84 1.34 -11.25
C GLY A 127 12.60 0.97 -12.53
N GLU A 128 13.60 1.74 -12.88
CA GLU A 128 14.44 1.51 -14.07
C GLU A 128 15.20 0.17 -14.04
N SER A 129 15.33 -0.46 -12.86
CA SER A 129 15.93 -1.78 -12.73
C SER A 129 15.04 -2.92 -13.23
N PHE A 130 13.81 -2.67 -13.65
CA PHE A 130 12.98 -3.60 -14.42
C PHE A 130 13.43 -3.71 -15.88
N SER A 131 14.73 -3.89 -16.07
CA SER A 131 15.30 -4.18 -17.40
C SER A 131 15.04 -5.63 -17.81
N TYR A 132 15.13 -5.90 -19.13
CA TYR A 132 15.07 -7.29 -19.63
C TYR A 132 16.09 -8.19 -18.95
N GLN A 133 17.34 -7.72 -18.78
CA GLN A 133 18.39 -8.50 -18.16
C GLN A 133 18.05 -8.89 -16.71
N ASN A 134 17.57 -7.96 -15.92
CA ASN A 134 17.25 -8.20 -14.51
C ASN A 134 16.02 -9.09 -14.35
N MET A 135 14.97 -8.86 -15.16
CA MET A 135 13.79 -9.72 -15.19
C MET A 135 14.15 -11.15 -15.63
N ASN A 136 15.00 -11.27 -16.66
CA ASN A 136 15.44 -12.58 -17.15
C ASN A 136 16.33 -13.30 -16.12
N LYS A 137 17.16 -12.57 -15.35
CA LYS A 137 17.94 -13.16 -14.27
C LYS A 137 17.05 -13.71 -13.15
N ALA A 138 16.04 -12.96 -12.73
CA ALA A 138 15.05 -13.43 -11.75
C ALA A 138 14.30 -14.67 -12.24
N PHE A 139 13.89 -14.68 -13.52
CA PHE A 139 13.27 -15.83 -14.17
C PHE A 139 14.20 -17.06 -14.14
N GLN A 140 15.47 -16.92 -14.52
CA GLN A 140 16.44 -18.02 -14.53
C GLN A 140 16.63 -18.62 -13.13
N VAL A 141 16.75 -17.77 -12.10
CA VAL A 141 16.85 -18.24 -10.71
C VAL A 141 15.63 -19.09 -10.33
N LEU A 142 14.41 -18.63 -10.65
CA LEU A 142 13.19 -19.39 -10.35
C LEU A 142 13.13 -20.72 -11.11
N MET A 143 13.58 -20.77 -12.36
CA MET A 143 13.55 -21.97 -13.19
C MET A 143 14.61 -23.02 -12.80
N GLU A 144 15.68 -22.62 -12.12
CA GLU A 144 16.72 -23.53 -11.61
C GLU A 144 16.34 -24.20 -10.28
N LEU A 145 15.24 -23.75 -9.62
CA LEU A 145 14.80 -24.26 -8.32
C LEU A 145 13.74 -25.36 -8.47
N ASP A 146 13.88 -26.45 -7.74
CA ASP A 146 12.88 -27.52 -7.66
C ASP A 146 11.56 -27.03 -7.06
N ASN A 147 11.64 -26.14 -6.09
CA ASN A 147 10.49 -25.53 -5.41
C ASN A 147 10.63 -24.00 -5.46
N PRO A 148 10.32 -23.35 -6.58
CA PRO A 148 10.53 -21.93 -6.75
C PRO A 148 9.60 -21.10 -5.84
N VAL A 149 10.19 -20.17 -5.09
CA VAL A 149 9.48 -19.21 -4.24
C VAL A 149 9.70 -17.81 -4.81
N LEU A 150 8.59 -17.14 -5.12
CA LEU A 150 8.55 -15.74 -5.54
C LEU A 150 7.80 -14.94 -4.49
N ILE A 151 8.46 -13.98 -3.84
CA ILE A 151 7.86 -13.06 -2.87
C ILE A 151 7.77 -11.68 -3.50
N SER A 152 6.56 -11.11 -3.49
CA SER A 152 6.30 -9.76 -4.03
C SER A 152 5.90 -8.80 -2.90
N LEU A 153 6.53 -7.62 -2.87
CA LEU A 153 6.29 -6.60 -1.86
C LEU A 153 5.01 -5.78 -2.12
N GLY A 154 4.24 -6.15 -3.09
CA GLY A 154 2.97 -5.54 -3.43
C GLY A 154 2.28 -6.25 -4.58
N LYS A 155 1.07 -5.83 -4.87
CA LYS A 155 0.25 -6.35 -5.97
C LYS A 155 -0.38 -5.24 -6.81
N GLY A 156 0.08 -4.00 -6.59
CA GLY A 156 -0.40 -2.85 -7.32
C GLY A 156 -0.19 -3.00 -8.82
N ARG A 157 -1.18 -2.59 -9.62
CA ARG A 157 -1.08 -2.62 -11.08
C ARG A 157 -0.42 -1.36 -11.62
N TYR A 158 -0.66 -0.25 -10.97
CA TYR A 158 -0.12 1.07 -11.26
C TYR A 158 -0.24 1.95 -10.02
N TYR A 159 0.55 3.00 -9.97
CA TYR A 159 0.43 4.10 -9.01
C TYR A 159 0.38 5.44 -9.76
N LYS A 160 0.11 6.51 -9.05
CA LYS A 160 0.01 7.86 -9.62
C LYS A 160 1.14 8.72 -9.08
N GLU A 161 1.82 9.38 -10.00
CA GLU A 161 2.76 10.46 -9.72
C GLU A 161 2.24 11.78 -10.30
N THR A 162 2.92 12.88 -9.99
CA THR A 162 2.64 14.18 -10.60
C THR A 162 2.81 14.18 -12.12
N SER A 163 3.66 13.31 -12.66
CA SER A 163 3.89 13.09 -14.09
C SER A 163 2.85 12.21 -14.78
N GLY A 164 2.03 11.47 -14.01
CA GLY A 164 0.99 10.59 -14.56
C GLY A 164 0.94 9.20 -13.91
N LEU A 165 0.37 8.23 -14.62
CA LEU A 165 0.27 6.85 -14.16
C LEU A 165 1.54 6.07 -14.49
N MET A 166 2.06 5.36 -13.50
CA MET A 166 3.26 4.53 -13.58
C MET A 166 2.90 3.07 -13.33
N LEU A 167 3.54 2.14 -14.04
CA LEU A 167 3.41 0.71 -13.77
C LEU A 167 3.95 0.39 -12.37
N ASP A 168 3.21 -0.45 -11.64
CA ASP A 168 3.62 -0.94 -10.32
C ASP A 168 4.11 -2.39 -10.39
N VAL A 169 4.73 -2.85 -9.32
CA VAL A 169 5.36 -4.18 -9.16
C VAL A 169 4.46 -5.34 -9.60
N GLY A 170 3.15 -5.23 -9.43
CA GLY A 170 2.21 -6.30 -9.81
C GLY A 170 2.23 -6.66 -11.29
N ALA A 171 2.53 -5.73 -12.20
CA ALA A 171 2.67 -6.00 -13.62
C ALA A 171 3.89 -6.91 -13.91
N TYR A 172 5.02 -6.62 -13.27
CA TYR A 172 6.27 -7.37 -13.41
C TYR A 172 6.20 -8.72 -12.68
N THR A 173 5.56 -8.75 -11.52
CA THR A 173 5.27 -10.01 -10.80
C THR A 173 4.45 -10.95 -11.68
N LYS A 174 3.43 -10.44 -12.39
CA LYS A 174 2.62 -11.23 -13.31
C LYS A 174 3.43 -11.80 -14.49
N ALA A 175 4.41 -11.07 -14.96
CA ALA A 175 5.30 -11.57 -16.00
C ALA A 175 6.10 -12.81 -15.50
N LEU A 176 6.66 -12.76 -14.30
CA LEU A 176 7.37 -13.90 -13.70
C LEU A 176 6.41 -15.05 -13.33
N GLU A 177 5.24 -14.76 -12.76
CA GLU A 177 4.21 -15.78 -12.48
C GLU A 177 3.83 -16.54 -13.77
N TYR A 178 3.62 -15.81 -14.87
CA TYR A 178 3.26 -16.40 -16.15
C TYR A 178 4.38 -17.26 -16.72
N ALA A 179 5.60 -16.73 -16.73
CA ALA A 179 6.76 -17.40 -17.33
C ALA A 179 7.18 -18.67 -16.56
N CYS A 180 7.08 -18.66 -15.23
CA CYS A 180 7.48 -19.78 -14.37
C CYS A 180 6.32 -20.73 -14.01
N GLY A 181 5.07 -20.39 -14.33
CA GLY A 181 3.91 -21.20 -13.96
C GLY A 181 3.61 -21.24 -12.44
N ILE A 182 4.05 -20.24 -11.68
CA ILE A 182 3.92 -20.17 -10.21
C ILE A 182 3.04 -19.00 -9.79
N LYS A 183 2.77 -18.91 -8.48
CA LYS A 183 2.12 -17.76 -7.85
C LYS A 183 3.06 -17.10 -6.86
N ALA A 184 3.08 -15.78 -6.88
CA ALA A 184 3.84 -15.00 -5.90
C ALA A 184 3.11 -14.97 -4.54
N GLU A 185 3.91 -15.06 -3.48
CA GLU A 185 3.48 -14.72 -2.13
C GLU A 185 3.54 -13.19 -1.98
N VAL A 186 2.42 -12.56 -1.66
CA VAL A 186 2.34 -11.10 -1.52
C VAL A 186 2.49 -10.71 -0.06
N VAL A 187 3.44 -9.82 0.25
CA VAL A 187 3.76 -9.35 1.62
C VAL A 187 3.31 -7.91 1.81
N GLY A 188 2.77 -7.19 1.01
CA GLY A 188 2.17 -5.85 1.19
C GLY A 188 0.65 -5.91 1.10
N LYS A 189 0.01 -4.75 1.10
CA LYS A 189 -1.40 -4.62 0.77
C LYS A 189 -1.66 -5.25 -0.61
N PRO A 190 -2.71 -6.02 -0.84
CA PRO A 190 -3.86 -6.27 0.03
C PRO A 190 -3.76 -7.56 0.87
N ALA A 191 -2.58 -8.08 1.18
CA ALA A 191 -2.45 -9.34 1.92
C ALA A 191 -3.00 -9.20 3.35
N PRO A 192 -3.84 -10.15 3.83
CA PRO A 192 -4.43 -10.07 5.17
C PRO A 192 -3.39 -9.97 6.29
N GLY A 193 -2.30 -10.73 6.22
CA GLY A 193 -1.23 -10.71 7.23
C GLY A 193 -0.60 -9.34 7.42
N TYR A 194 -0.58 -8.51 6.39
CA TYR A 194 -0.07 -7.14 6.47
C TYR A 194 -0.93 -6.27 7.40
N PHE A 195 -2.25 -6.31 7.24
CA PHE A 195 -3.18 -5.57 8.10
C PHE A 195 -3.24 -6.14 9.50
N GLN A 196 -3.19 -7.47 9.66
CA GLN A 196 -3.16 -8.14 10.96
C GLN A 196 -1.94 -7.72 11.77
N SER A 197 -0.75 -7.65 11.16
CA SER A 197 0.46 -7.16 11.82
C SER A 197 0.31 -5.71 12.28
N ALA A 198 -0.23 -4.84 11.44
CA ALA A 198 -0.47 -3.44 11.79
C ALA A 198 -1.46 -3.31 12.97
N LEU A 199 -2.54 -4.08 12.98
CA LEU A 199 -3.53 -4.09 14.06
C LEU A 199 -2.92 -4.60 15.37
N GLN A 200 -2.11 -5.66 15.31
CA GLN A 200 -1.43 -6.22 16.48
C GLN A 200 -0.47 -5.19 17.10
N GLU A 201 0.32 -4.49 16.30
CA GLU A 201 1.23 -3.44 16.77
C GLU A 201 0.48 -2.25 17.39
N MET A 202 -0.74 -1.97 16.93
CA MET A 202 -1.62 -0.96 17.52
C MET A 202 -2.34 -1.44 18.79
N GLY A 203 -2.46 -2.76 19.00
CA GLY A 203 -3.29 -3.35 20.04
C GLY A 203 -4.76 -2.95 19.87
N VAL A 204 -5.31 -3.16 18.65
CA VAL A 204 -6.70 -2.84 18.28
C VAL A 204 -7.27 -4.02 17.49
N GLU A 205 -8.52 -4.37 17.77
CA GLU A 205 -9.23 -5.41 17.03
C GLU A 205 -9.67 -4.89 15.65
N SER A 206 -9.83 -5.79 14.69
CA SER A 206 -10.17 -5.41 13.30
C SER A 206 -11.48 -4.62 13.21
N HIS A 207 -12.49 -4.98 13.98
CA HIS A 207 -13.79 -4.30 13.97
C HIS A 207 -13.75 -2.90 14.65
N GLU A 208 -12.72 -2.60 15.42
CA GLU A 208 -12.45 -1.30 16.05
C GLU A 208 -11.55 -0.39 15.16
N ALA A 209 -11.11 -0.91 14.02
CA ALA A 209 -10.20 -0.19 13.14
C ALA A 209 -10.84 0.20 11.81
N ILE A 210 -10.32 1.27 11.23
CA ILE A 210 -10.71 1.74 9.90
C ILE A 210 -9.47 2.02 9.07
N MET A 211 -9.50 1.59 7.81
CA MET A 211 -8.50 1.95 6.81
C MET A 211 -8.96 3.17 6.01
N ILE A 212 -8.07 4.10 5.77
CA ILE A 212 -8.27 5.23 4.85
C ILE A 212 -7.21 5.15 3.77
N GLY A 213 -7.62 4.98 2.52
CA GLY A 213 -6.72 4.83 1.39
C GLY A 213 -7.33 5.27 0.07
N ASP A 214 -6.53 5.35 -0.98
CA ASP A 214 -6.94 5.74 -2.33
C ASP A 214 -7.16 4.52 -3.25
N ASP A 215 -6.63 3.34 -2.88
CA ASP A 215 -6.72 2.11 -3.67
C ASP A 215 -7.94 1.27 -3.27
N ILE A 216 -8.95 1.21 -4.14
CA ILE A 216 -10.17 0.42 -3.88
C ILE A 216 -9.87 -1.07 -3.62
N VAL A 217 -8.86 -1.65 -4.25
CA VAL A 217 -8.51 -3.07 -4.11
C VAL A 217 -7.47 -3.28 -3.01
N GLY A 218 -6.41 -2.46 -3.02
CA GLY A 218 -5.27 -2.58 -2.12
C GLY A 218 -5.62 -2.22 -0.68
N ASP A 219 -6.20 -1.05 -0.50
CA ASP A 219 -6.54 -0.50 0.82
C ASP A 219 -7.91 -0.98 1.28
N VAL A 220 -8.94 -0.60 0.54
CA VAL A 220 -10.33 -0.85 0.93
C VAL A 220 -10.63 -2.34 0.96
N GLY A 221 -10.47 -3.02 -0.16
CA GLY A 221 -10.73 -4.46 -0.26
C GLY A 221 -9.81 -5.29 0.63
N GLY A 222 -8.55 -4.88 0.78
CA GLY A 222 -7.58 -5.52 1.69
C GLY A 222 -8.03 -5.45 3.15
N ALA A 223 -8.38 -4.26 3.63
CA ALA A 223 -8.83 -4.03 4.99
C ALA A 223 -10.17 -4.74 5.29
N GLN A 224 -11.13 -4.66 4.38
CA GLN A 224 -12.44 -5.33 4.54
C GLN A 224 -12.31 -6.85 4.64
N ARG A 225 -11.40 -7.49 3.90
CA ARG A 225 -11.11 -8.92 4.05
C ARG A 225 -10.54 -9.31 5.41
N CYS A 226 -10.00 -8.34 6.15
CA CYS A 226 -9.54 -8.52 7.53
C CYS A 226 -10.61 -8.17 8.57
N GLY A 227 -11.84 -7.86 8.16
CA GLY A 227 -12.92 -7.47 9.06
C GLY A 227 -12.87 -6.01 9.52
N MET A 228 -12.06 -5.17 8.88
CA MET A 228 -11.99 -3.74 9.13
C MET A 228 -13.02 -2.99 8.30
N ARG A 229 -13.36 -1.80 8.74
CA ARG A 229 -14.05 -0.80 7.90
C ARG A 229 -13.02 -0.07 7.02
N ALA A 230 -13.48 0.50 5.91
CA ALA A 230 -12.60 1.24 5.03
C ALA A 230 -13.30 2.43 4.35
N LEU A 231 -12.66 3.59 4.40
CA LEU A 231 -13.01 4.78 3.63
C LEU A 231 -12.08 4.92 2.44
N GLN A 232 -12.64 5.26 1.29
CA GLN A 232 -11.82 5.64 0.14
C GLN A 232 -11.81 7.17 -0.01
N VAL A 233 -10.60 7.73 -0.11
CA VAL A 233 -10.40 9.12 -0.47
C VAL A 233 -10.48 9.30 -1.99
N ARG A 234 -11.00 10.45 -2.46
CA ARG A 234 -11.07 10.80 -3.88
C ARG A 234 -9.81 11.51 -4.40
N THR A 235 -8.71 11.38 -3.66
CA THR A 235 -7.37 11.83 -4.08
C THR A 235 -6.57 10.66 -4.66
N GLY A 236 -5.30 10.88 -5.00
CA GLY A 236 -4.39 9.84 -5.47
C GLY A 236 -4.87 9.18 -6.76
N LYS A 237 -4.94 7.86 -6.76
CA LYS A 237 -5.35 7.03 -7.92
C LYS A 237 -6.85 6.74 -7.99
N PHE A 238 -7.68 7.42 -7.18
CA PHE A 238 -9.13 7.30 -7.25
C PHE A 238 -9.64 7.57 -8.66
N ARG A 239 -10.51 6.71 -9.16
CA ARG A 239 -11.10 6.83 -10.49
C ARG A 239 -12.52 7.36 -10.41
N PHE A 240 -12.71 8.59 -10.90
CA PHE A 240 -14.03 9.17 -11.08
C PHE A 240 -14.83 8.45 -12.19
N SER A 241 -16.15 8.43 -12.05
CA SER A 241 -17.03 8.09 -13.16
C SER A 241 -16.98 9.22 -14.19
N ILE A 242 -16.27 8.99 -15.29
CA ILE A 242 -16.35 9.92 -16.42
C ILE A 242 -17.62 9.60 -17.17
N TYR A 243 -18.72 10.25 -16.83
CA TYR A 243 -19.87 10.40 -17.73
C TYR A 243 -19.49 11.36 -18.86
N LEU A 244 -18.64 10.90 -19.75
CA LEU A 244 -18.54 11.52 -21.07
C LEU A 244 -19.69 10.98 -21.91
N THR A 245 -20.67 11.82 -22.17
CA THR A 245 -21.66 11.70 -23.23
C THR A 245 -20.98 11.61 -24.60
N LEU A 246 -20.29 10.54 -24.90
CA LEU A 246 -19.84 10.20 -26.24
C LEU A 246 -19.60 8.69 -26.32
N THR A 247 -20.56 8.03 -26.96
CA THR A 247 -20.45 6.76 -27.73
C THR A 247 -19.44 5.73 -27.27
N CYS A 248 -19.96 4.61 -26.78
CA CYS A 248 -19.41 3.25 -26.76
C CYS A 248 -17.92 3.11 -27.13
N VAL A 249 -17.03 3.27 -26.17
CA VAL A 249 -15.71 2.69 -26.26
C VAL A 249 -15.70 1.44 -25.38
N HIS A 250 -15.70 0.28 -26.03
CA HIS A 250 -15.51 -1.00 -25.37
C HIS A 250 -14.19 -0.97 -24.60
N GLY A 251 -14.23 -1.09 -23.25
CA GLY A 251 -13.06 -1.21 -22.42
C GLY A 251 -12.86 -0.16 -21.33
N MET A 252 -13.81 0.75 -21.08
CA MET A 252 -13.72 1.63 -19.93
C MET A 252 -13.82 0.83 -18.63
N ARG A 253 -12.80 0.95 -17.78
CA ARG A 253 -12.87 0.40 -16.43
C ARG A 253 -13.89 1.19 -15.61
N PRO A 254 -14.73 0.52 -14.78
CA PRO A 254 -15.68 1.20 -13.91
C PRO A 254 -14.96 2.20 -12.98
N SER A 255 -15.67 3.24 -12.55
CA SER A 255 -15.18 4.10 -11.45
C SER A 255 -15.04 3.26 -10.18
N ASP A 256 -14.26 3.77 -9.22
CA ASP A 256 -14.06 3.05 -7.98
C ASP A 256 -15.36 2.93 -7.17
N GLU A 257 -16.27 3.91 -7.27
CA GLU A 257 -17.62 3.85 -6.65
C GLU A 257 -18.49 2.73 -7.23
N HIS A 258 -18.19 2.26 -8.44
CA HIS A 258 -18.88 1.18 -9.14
C HIS A 258 -17.97 -0.03 -9.36
N HIS A 259 -16.98 -0.23 -8.48
CA HIS A 259 -16.10 -1.40 -8.57
C HIS A 259 -16.94 -2.69 -8.40
N PRO A 260 -16.73 -3.71 -9.28
CA PRO A 260 -17.61 -4.88 -9.32
C PRO A 260 -17.54 -5.78 -8.08
N GLU A 261 -16.42 -5.77 -7.36
CA GLU A 261 -16.16 -6.71 -6.27
C GLU A 261 -15.96 -6.02 -4.91
N VAL A 262 -15.61 -4.73 -4.89
CA VAL A 262 -15.28 -4.02 -3.65
C VAL A 262 -16.10 -2.74 -3.58
N LYS A 263 -16.70 -2.51 -2.41
CA LYS A 263 -17.42 -1.27 -2.11
C LYS A 263 -16.92 -0.71 -0.79
N ALA A 264 -16.42 0.52 -0.80
CA ALA A 264 -16.01 1.21 0.42
C ALA A 264 -17.20 1.44 1.36
N ASP A 265 -16.95 1.43 2.66
CA ASP A 265 -17.95 1.78 3.67
C ASP A 265 -18.34 3.26 3.58
N GLY A 266 -17.49 4.08 2.99
CA GLY A 266 -17.75 5.47 2.64
C GLY A 266 -16.70 6.04 1.69
N TYR A 267 -17.07 7.12 1.03
CA TYR A 267 -16.20 7.91 0.15
C TYR A 267 -16.12 9.33 0.69
N VAL A 268 -14.91 9.87 0.72
CA VAL A 268 -14.61 11.22 1.20
C VAL A 268 -13.68 11.92 0.21
N ASP A 269 -13.72 13.23 0.15
CA ASP A 269 -12.93 13.96 -0.85
C ASP A 269 -11.43 13.87 -0.58
N ASN A 270 -11.03 13.87 0.71
CA ASN A 270 -9.62 13.81 1.11
C ASN A 270 -9.50 13.40 2.59
N LEU A 271 -8.26 13.36 3.10
CA LEU A 271 -7.98 13.03 4.50
C LEU A 271 -8.63 14.03 5.49
N ALA A 272 -8.71 15.32 5.14
CA ALA A 272 -9.27 16.31 6.04
C ALA A 272 -10.75 16.02 6.34
N GLU A 273 -11.54 15.71 5.32
CA GLU A 273 -12.94 15.31 5.51
C GLU A 273 -13.07 14.00 6.31
N ALA A 274 -12.21 13.00 6.02
CA ALA A 274 -12.20 11.76 6.79
C ALA A 274 -11.96 12.01 8.28
N VAL A 275 -11.00 12.88 8.60
CA VAL A 275 -10.66 13.23 9.99
C VAL A 275 -11.79 14.02 10.66
N ASP A 276 -12.44 14.95 9.96
CA ASP A 276 -13.60 15.67 10.48
C ASP A 276 -14.71 14.71 10.91
N LEU A 277 -15.04 13.75 10.07
CA LEU A 277 -16.04 12.71 10.35
C LEU A 277 -15.62 11.81 11.52
N LEU A 278 -14.36 11.36 11.56
CA LEU A 278 -13.85 10.52 12.65
C LEU A 278 -13.94 11.25 14.00
N LEU A 279 -13.46 12.49 14.05
CA LEU A 279 -13.48 13.27 15.30
C LEU A 279 -14.90 13.62 15.77
N GLN A 280 -15.85 13.67 14.84
CA GLN A 280 -17.26 13.92 15.16
C GLN A 280 -17.98 12.66 15.67
N TYR A 281 -17.67 11.47 15.13
CA TYR A 281 -18.51 10.27 15.30
C TYR A 281 -17.83 9.07 15.95
N ALA A 282 -16.50 9.00 16.02
CA ALA A 282 -15.81 7.82 16.55
C ALA A 282 -16.01 7.60 18.06
N HIS A 283 -16.35 8.65 18.79
CA HIS A 283 -16.54 8.64 20.26
C HIS A 283 -18.02 8.54 20.69
N GLN A 284 -18.92 8.32 19.74
CA GLN A 284 -20.33 8.04 20.01
C GLN A 284 -20.55 6.51 19.95
#